data_e7898b49dbaed57fd140a0ae0f900a7b
#
_entry.id   e7898b49dbaed57fd140a0ae0f900a7b
#
_cell.length_a   1.000
_cell.length_b   1.000
_cell.length_c   1.000
_cell.angle_alpha   90.00
_cell.angle_beta   90.00
_cell.angle_gamma   90.00
#
_symmetry.space_group_name_H-M   'P 1'
#
loop_
_entity.id
_entity.type
_entity.pdbx_description
1 polymer ?
#
loop_
_entity_poly.entity_id
_entity_poly.type
_entity_poly.pdbx_seq_one_letter_code
_entity_poly.pdbx_strand_id
1 'polypeptide(L)'
;LLDSDFFKSDYKGVLQKTIISFFYFTGVRRIELINLKTSDINMNSYTIRIMGKRNKERIIPMLPKLKESINEYLKIKSHEFNNVISDYLFISKSGIQLSEKYVYRTVNEYFKLVSPKVKKAPHVLRHSFATHLINEGADINSVKELLGHSSLSATQVYSHTSMERIKEVFKNSHPRAK
;
A
#
# COMPACT_ATOMS: atom_id res chain seq x y z
N LEU A 1 -10.12 -9.65 -7.77
CA LEU A 1 -9.52 -8.58 -8.55
C LEU A 1 -8.01 -8.78 -8.75
N LEU A 2 -7.21 -8.96 -7.70
CA LEU A 2 -5.75 -9.07 -7.82
C LEU A 2 -5.27 -10.33 -8.54
N ASP A 3 -6.06 -11.40 -8.54
CA ASP A 3 -5.76 -12.67 -9.23
C ASP A 3 -6.46 -12.79 -10.59
N SER A 4 -7.06 -11.72 -11.08
CA SER A 4 -7.74 -11.70 -12.37
C SER A 4 -6.85 -11.18 -13.47
N ASP A 5 -7.13 -11.59 -14.72
CA ASP A 5 -6.44 -11.13 -15.93
C ASP A 5 -6.84 -9.71 -16.37
N PHE A 6 -7.43 -8.92 -15.45
CA PHE A 6 -7.83 -7.55 -15.77
C PHE A 6 -6.65 -6.59 -15.96
N PHE A 7 -5.48 -6.94 -15.43
CA PHE A 7 -4.28 -6.11 -15.55
C PHE A 7 -3.44 -6.54 -16.74
N LYS A 8 -3.14 -5.59 -17.62
CA LYS A 8 -2.23 -5.82 -18.74
C LYS A 8 -0.79 -6.02 -18.22
N SER A 9 0.01 -6.78 -18.98
CA SER A 9 1.42 -7.01 -18.66
C SER A 9 2.35 -5.85 -19.06
N ASP A 10 1.79 -4.71 -19.56
CA ASP A 10 2.55 -3.50 -19.86
C ASP A 10 2.83 -2.68 -18.59
N TYR A 11 3.71 -1.69 -18.69
CA TYR A 11 4.05 -0.79 -17.58
C TYR A 11 2.82 -0.23 -16.87
N LYS A 12 1.80 0.22 -17.64
CA LYS A 12 0.58 0.80 -17.07
C LYS A 12 -0.21 -0.23 -16.27
N GLY A 13 -0.38 -1.42 -16.78
CA GLY A 13 -1.15 -2.48 -16.10
C GLY A 13 -0.45 -2.96 -14.82
N VAL A 14 0.87 -3.16 -14.86
CA VAL A 14 1.65 -3.54 -13.68
C VAL A 14 1.64 -2.42 -12.63
N LEU A 15 1.82 -1.15 -13.04
CA LEU A 15 1.68 0.00 -12.15
C LEU A 15 0.31 0.03 -11.45
N GLN A 16 -0.78 -0.13 -12.21
CA GLN A 16 -2.14 -0.10 -11.67
C GLN A 16 -2.41 -1.26 -10.71
N LYS A 17 -1.96 -2.47 -11.06
CA LYS A 17 -2.02 -3.66 -10.18
C LYS A 17 -1.30 -3.41 -8.85
N THR A 18 -0.09 -2.87 -8.93
CA THR A 18 0.72 -2.59 -7.74
C THR A 18 0.11 -1.51 -6.86
N ILE A 19 -0.46 -0.44 -7.44
CA ILE A 19 -1.22 0.59 -6.70
C ILE A 19 -2.37 -0.03 -5.91
N ILE A 20 -3.17 -0.89 -6.55
CA ILE A 20 -4.32 -1.54 -5.90
C ILE A 20 -3.85 -2.52 -4.82
N SER A 21 -2.77 -3.29 -5.08
CA SER A 21 -2.13 -4.15 -4.10
C SER A 21 -1.68 -3.36 -2.87
N PHE A 22 -1.06 -2.21 -3.07
CA PHE A 22 -0.65 -1.35 -1.96
C PHE A 22 -1.83 -0.95 -1.07
N PHE A 23 -2.92 -0.44 -1.64
CA PHE A 23 -4.10 -0.08 -0.85
C PHE A 23 -4.68 -1.28 -0.12
N TYR A 24 -4.76 -2.43 -0.79
CA TYR A 24 -5.35 -3.64 -0.23
C TYR A 24 -4.52 -4.21 0.91
N PHE A 25 -3.18 -4.26 0.75
CA PHE A 25 -2.28 -4.86 1.72
C PHE A 25 -1.84 -3.93 2.85
N THR A 26 -1.98 -2.61 2.72
CA THR A 26 -1.42 -1.66 3.69
C THR A 26 -2.43 -0.66 4.24
N GLY A 27 -3.54 -0.46 3.57
CA GLY A 27 -4.52 0.55 3.94
C GLY A 27 -3.98 1.99 3.95
N VAL A 28 -2.90 2.30 3.25
CA VAL A 28 -2.31 3.65 3.17
C VAL A 28 -3.29 4.68 2.61
N ARG A 29 -3.08 5.96 2.94
CA ARG A 29 -3.82 7.05 2.33
C ARG A 29 -3.31 7.32 0.91
N ARG A 30 -4.19 7.82 0.03
CA ARG A 30 -3.83 8.15 -1.36
C ARG A 30 -2.60 9.05 -1.44
N ILE A 31 -2.54 10.10 -0.64
CA ILE A 31 -1.41 11.03 -0.64
C ILE A 31 -0.12 10.38 -0.10
N GLU A 32 -0.23 9.46 0.86
CA GLU A 32 0.91 8.71 1.37
C GLU A 32 1.50 7.81 0.27
N LEU A 33 0.66 7.11 -0.49
CA LEU A 33 1.08 6.27 -1.62
C LEU A 33 1.79 7.11 -2.71
N ILE A 34 1.24 8.26 -3.05
CA ILE A 34 1.79 9.13 -4.11
C ILE A 34 3.18 9.67 -3.72
N ASN A 35 3.38 9.98 -2.43
CA ASN A 35 4.63 10.53 -1.91
C ASN A 35 5.66 9.46 -1.53
N LEU A 36 5.32 8.18 -1.65
CA LEU A 36 6.20 7.08 -1.29
C LEU A 36 7.44 7.08 -2.18
N LYS A 37 8.62 6.99 -1.57
CA LYS A 37 9.91 6.90 -2.25
C LYS A 37 10.35 5.44 -2.38
N THR A 38 11.21 5.17 -3.35
CA THR A 38 11.82 3.83 -3.49
C THR A 38 12.63 3.46 -2.25
N SER A 39 13.31 4.43 -1.62
CA SER A 39 14.06 4.27 -0.37
C SER A 39 13.20 3.96 0.85
N ASP A 40 11.88 4.15 0.78
CA ASP A 40 10.97 3.81 1.88
C ASP A 40 10.62 2.30 1.92
N ILE A 41 11.02 1.56 0.89
CA ILE A 41 10.79 0.11 0.80
C ILE A 41 12.03 -0.64 1.25
N ASN A 42 11.91 -1.39 2.34
CA ASN A 42 12.96 -2.29 2.78
C ASN A 42 12.60 -3.74 2.46
N MET A 43 13.20 -4.25 1.38
CA MET A 43 12.96 -5.62 0.91
C MET A 43 13.55 -6.69 1.82
N ASN A 44 14.58 -6.37 2.62
CA ASN A 44 15.25 -7.32 3.51
C ASN A 44 14.44 -7.52 4.81
N SER A 45 14.01 -6.42 5.43
CA SER A 45 13.24 -6.46 6.67
C SER A 45 11.74 -6.65 6.43
N TYR A 46 11.28 -6.66 5.17
CA TYR A 46 9.86 -6.73 4.80
C TYR A 46 9.05 -5.60 5.43
N THR A 47 9.54 -4.36 5.30
CA THR A 47 8.88 -3.19 5.88
C THR A 47 8.76 -2.04 4.88
N ILE A 48 7.74 -1.22 5.09
CA ILE A 48 7.46 -0.01 4.33
C ILE A 48 7.37 1.15 5.32
N ARG A 49 8.18 2.18 5.11
CA ARG A 49 8.13 3.42 5.89
C ARG A 49 7.12 4.37 5.26
N ILE A 50 6.13 4.80 6.02
CA ILE A 50 5.10 5.73 5.57
C ILE A 50 5.23 7.05 6.32
N MET A 51 5.38 8.13 5.57
CA MET A 51 5.33 9.48 6.10
C MET A 51 3.89 9.97 6.14
N GLY A 52 3.37 10.18 7.34
CA GLY A 52 2.01 10.68 7.58
C GLY A 52 1.94 12.20 7.74
N LYS A 53 0.79 12.70 8.18
CA LYS A 53 0.61 14.13 8.50
C LYS A 53 1.57 14.59 9.62
N ARG A 54 2.05 15.84 9.55
CA ARG A 54 2.97 16.44 10.52
C ARG A 54 4.30 15.68 10.66
N ASN A 55 4.80 15.12 9.57
CA ASN A 55 6.04 14.32 9.54
C ASN A 55 6.08 13.14 10.53
N LYS A 56 4.93 12.61 10.91
CA LYS A 56 4.89 11.40 11.73
C LYS A 56 5.12 10.19 10.85
N GLU A 57 6.19 9.47 11.13
CA GLU A 57 6.51 8.21 10.46
C GLU A 57 5.79 7.03 11.11
N ARG A 58 5.46 6.04 10.31
CA ARG A 58 5.09 4.72 10.77
C ARG A 58 5.64 3.65 9.86
N ILE A 59 5.89 2.49 10.40
CA ILE A 59 6.37 1.33 9.66
C ILE A 59 5.21 0.35 9.49
N ILE A 60 5.01 -0.10 8.26
CA ILE A 60 4.02 -1.12 7.91
C ILE A 60 4.76 -2.40 7.51
N PRO A 61 4.41 -3.57 8.05
CA PRO A 61 4.95 -4.84 7.56
C PRO A 61 4.48 -5.11 6.13
N MET A 62 5.35 -5.68 5.32
CA MET A 62 5.09 -6.02 3.93
C MET A 62 4.87 -7.53 3.79
N LEU A 63 3.70 -7.93 3.32
CA LEU A 63 3.41 -9.32 3.02
C LEU A 63 4.17 -9.81 1.77
N PRO A 64 4.48 -11.12 1.68
CA PRO A 64 5.19 -11.68 0.53
C PRO A 64 4.55 -11.32 -0.82
N LYS A 65 3.24 -11.43 -0.95
CA LYS A 65 2.49 -11.08 -2.18
C LYS A 65 2.63 -9.59 -2.57
N LEU A 66 2.71 -8.68 -1.60
CA LEU A 66 2.98 -7.28 -1.89
C LEU A 66 4.43 -7.07 -2.35
N LYS A 67 5.39 -7.76 -1.71
CA LYS A 67 6.80 -7.73 -2.14
C LYS A 67 6.95 -8.21 -3.59
N GLU A 68 6.28 -9.29 -3.96
CA GLU A 68 6.26 -9.80 -5.34
C GLU A 68 5.74 -8.74 -6.32
N SER A 69 4.60 -8.11 -6.01
CA SER A 69 4.02 -7.03 -6.83
C SER A 69 4.95 -5.84 -6.97
N ILE A 70 5.64 -5.45 -5.89
CA ILE A 70 6.61 -4.35 -5.92
C ILE A 70 7.83 -4.73 -6.77
N ASN A 71 8.35 -5.94 -6.63
CA ASN A 71 9.48 -6.42 -7.42
C ASN A 71 9.15 -6.47 -8.92
N GLU A 72 7.97 -6.97 -9.29
CA GLU A 72 7.48 -6.97 -10.67
C GLU A 72 7.43 -5.54 -11.22
N TYR A 73 6.87 -4.61 -10.45
CA TYR A 73 6.78 -3.21 -10.84
C TYR A 73 8.17 -2.55 -10.97
N LEU A 74 9.08 -2.77 -10.03
CA LEU A 74 10.43 -2.20 -10.09
C LEU A 74 11.22 -2.71 -11.29
N LYS A 75 11.06 -3.98 -11.66
CA LYS A 75 11.68 -4.56 -12.87
C LYS A 75 11.18 -3.87 -14.14
N ILE A 76 9.86 -3.72 -14.29
CA ILE A 76 9.32 -3.07 -15.49
C ILE A 76 9.61 -1.56 -15.49
N LYS A 77 9.62 -0.93 -14.32
CA LYS A 77 10.01 0.48 -14.17
C LYS A 77 11.46 0.70 -14.61
N SER A 78 12.40 -0.13 -14.18
CA SER A 78 13.80 -0.02 -14.57
C SER A 78 14.02 -0.23 -16.06
N HIS A 79 13.28 -1.13 -16.68
CA HIS A 79 13.35 -1.37 -18.12
C HIS A 79 12.77 -0.21 -18.95
N GLU A 80 11.64 0.36 -18.51
CA GLU A 80 10.96 1.46 -19.23
C GLU A 80 11.70 2.80 -19.06
N PHE A 81 12.42 3.00 -17.94
CA PHE A 81 12.99 4.31 -17.56
C PHE A 81 14.48 4.22 -17.22
N ASN A 82 15.29 3.64 -18.11
CA ASN A 82 16.74 3.44 -17.89
C ASN A 82 17.51 4.71 -17.46
N ASN A 83 17.02 5.92 -17.79
CA ASN A 83 17.69 7.19 -17.52
C ASN A 83 16.85 8.17 -16.69
N VAL A 84 15.70 7.78 -16.17
CA VAL A 84 14.86 8.68 -15.37
C VAL A 84 15.21 8.55 -13.89
N ILE A 85 15.83 9.59 -13.35
CA ILE A 85 16.11 9.71 -11.92
C ILE A 85 14.85 10.25 -11.24
N SER A 86 14.11 9.38 -10.59
CA SER A 86 12.97 9.76 -9.76
C SER A 86 13.03 9.03 -8.43
N ASP A 87 13.03 9.77 -7.33
CA ASP A 87 12.98 9.23 -5.98
C ASP A 87 11.65 8.52 -5.69
N TYR A 88 10.58 8.93 -6.37
CA TYR A 88 9.25 8.37 -6.13
C TYR A 88 9.16 6.90 -6.54
N LEU A 89 8.53 6.10 -5.68
CA LEU A 89 8.26 4.69 -6.00
C LEU A 89 7.38 4.60 -7.23
N PHE A 90 6.26 5.32 -7.23
CA PHE A 90 5.28 5.32 -8.31
C PHE A 90 5.41 6.54 -9.21
N ILE A 91 5.65 6.30 -10.49
CA ILE A 91 5.75 7.35 -11.51
C ILE A 91 4.78 7.08 -12.67
N SER A 92 4.44 8.12 -13.39
CA SER A 92 3.62 8.04 -14.62
C SER A 92 4.46 7.54 -15.80
N LYS A 93 3.81 7.30 -16.95
CA LYS A 93 4.52 7.03 -18.22
C LYS A 93 5.47 8.15 -18.66
N SER A 94 5.28 9.36 -18.12
CA SER A 94 6.18 10.50 -18.38
C SER A 94 7.34 10.60 -17.39
N GLY A 95 7.53 9.61 -16.52
CA GLY A 95 8.61 9.59 -15.51
C GLY A 95 8.39 10.50 -14.31
N ILE A 96 7.24 11.16 -14.19
CA ILE A 96 6.91 12.09 -13.10
C ILE A 96 6.04 11.45 -12.03
N GLN A 97 6.01 12.03 -10.84
CA GLN A 97 5.15 11.61 -9.73
C GLN A 97 3.68 11.48 -10.16
N LEU A 98 2.97 10.48 -9.61
CA LEU A 98 1.56 10.29 -9.89
C LEU A 98 0.70 11.43 -9.33
N SER A 99 -0.34 11.82 -10.08
CA SER A 99 -1.36 12.73 -9.58
C SER A 99 -2.41 11.98 -8.75
N GLU A 100 -3.02 12.70 -7.78
CA GLU A 100 -4.14 12.18 -7.01
C GLU A 100 -5.32 11.72 -7.89
N LYS A 101 -5.56 12.45 -8.99
CA LYS A 101 -6.61 12.14 -9.96
C LYS A 101 -6.33 10.81 -10.68
N TYR A 102 -5.07 10.53 -11.03
CA TYR A 102 -4.69 9.27 -11.67
C TYR A 102 -4.97 8.09 -10.74
N VAL A 103 -4.50 8.15 -9.49
CA VAL A 103 -4.69 7.08 -8.50
C VAL A 103 -6.19 6.84 -8.22
N TYR A 104 -6.96 7.93 -8.06
CA TYR A 104 -8.41 7.84 -7.85
C TYR A 104 -9.11 7.15 -9.03
N ARG A 105 -8.78 7.56 -10.28
CA ARG A 105 -9.35 6.95 -11.48
C ARG A 105 -8.99 5.47 -11.60
N THR A 106 -7.73 5.11 -11.37
CA THR A 106 -7.27 3.71 -11.38
C THR A 106 -8.10 2.85 -10.44
N VAL A 107 -8.24 3.26 -9.19
CA VAL A 107 -9.02 2.51 -8.20
C VAL A 107 -10.49 2.37 -8.67
N ASN A 108 -11.10 3.45 -9.13
CA ASN A 108 -12.49 3.42 -9.58
C ASN A 108 -12.72 2.54 -10.82
N GLU A 109 -11.83 2.58 -11.79
CA GLU A 109 -11.91 1.77 -13.02
C GLU A 109 -11.95 0.28 -12.67
N TYR A 110 -11.00 -0.19 -11.87
CA TYR A 110 -10.92 -1.60 -11.52
C TYR A 110 -12.02 -2.06 -10.56
N PHE A 111 -12.46 -1.19 -9.64
CA PHE A 111 -13.59 -1.53 -8.78
C PHE A 111 -14.92 -1.63 -9.54
N LYS A 112 -15.10 -0.90 -10.64
CA LYS A 112 -16.27 -1.06 -11.50
C LYS A 112 -16.39 -2.46 -12.09
N LEU A 113 -15.28 -3.14 -12.34
CA LEU A 113 -15.25 -4.49 -12.89
C LEU A 113 -15.76 -5.55 -11.90
N VAL A 114 -15.56 -5.34 -10.61
CA VAL A 114 -15.88 -6.34 -9.57
C VAL A 114 -17.11 -5.99 -8.73
N SER A 115 -17.50 -4.73 -8.65
CA SER A 115 -18.65 -4.28 -7.85
C SER A 115 -19.30 -3.02 -8.42
N PRO A 116 -20.29 -3.14 -9.30
CA PRO A 116 -20.94 -1.98 -9.94
C PRO A 116 -21.71 -1.09 -8.97
N LYS A 117 -22.18 -1.60 -7.82
CA LYS A 117 -23.11 -0.92 -6.90
C LYS A 117 -22.46 -0.15 -5.74
N VAL A 118 -21.18 -0.30 -5.47
CA VAL A 118 -20.53 0.28 -4.29
C VAL A 118 -19.84 1.62 -4.64
N LYS A 119 -19.95 2.64 -3.76
CA LYS A 119 -19.14 3.86 -3.84
C LYS A 119 -17.65 3.48 -3.84
N LYS A 120 -16.94 3.89 -4.88
CA LYS A 120 -15.62 3.38 -5.23
C LYS A 120 -14.59 4.47 -4.99
N ALA A 121 -13.81 4.34 -3.93
CA ALA A 121 -12.76 5.29 -3.61
C ALA A 121 -11.62 4.60 -2.83
N PRO A 122 -10.39 5.11 -2.87
CA PRO A 122 -9.28 4.60 -2.07
C PRO A 122 -9.60 4.49 -0.57
N HIS A 123 -10.46 5.35 -0.04
CA HIS A 123 -10.93 5.29 1.34
C HIS A 123 -11.73 4.01 1.67
N VAL A 124 -12.46 3.47 0.70
CA VAL A 124 -13.20 2.22 0.89
C VAL A 124 -12.22 1.04 1.07
N LEU A 125 -11.15 1.00 0.29
CA LEU A 125 -10.10 -0.01 0.45
C LEU A 125 -9.46 0.04 1.83
N ARG A 126 -9.15 1.24 2.30
CA ARG A 126 -8.59 1.46 3.64
C ARG A 126 -9.59 1.05 4.73
N HIS A 127 -10.87 1.36 4.58
CA HIS A 127 -11.92 0.94 5.52
C HIS A 127 -12.06 -0.58 5.50
N SER A 128 -12.12 -1.20 4.34
CA SER A 128 -12.16 -2.66 4.19
C SER A 128 -10.95 -3.34 4.82
N PHE A 129 -9.76 -2.80 4.63
CA PHE A 129 -8.53 -3.27 5.27
C PHE A 129 -8.66 -3.24 6.81
N ALA A 130 -9.09 -2.10 7.39
CA ALA A 130 -9.28 -1.96 8.83
C ALA A 130 -10.32 -2.94 9.38
N THR A 131 -11.49 -2.98 8.76
CA THR A 131 -12.61 -3.85 9.16
C THR A 131 -12.20 -5.31 9.09
N HIS A 132 -11.45 -5.67 8.06
CA HIS A 132 -11.02 -7.05 7.88
C HIS A 132 -10.05 -7.49 8.98
N LEU A 133 -9.04 -6.68 9.29
CA LEU A 133 -8.11 -6.97 10.39
C LEU A 133 -8.85 -7.12 11.74
N ILE A 134 -9.81 -6.24 12.02
CA ILE A 134 -10.60 -6.30 13.25
C ILE A 134 -11.45 -7.58 13.31
N ASN A 135 -12.10 -7.95 12.22
CA ASN A 135 -12.93 -9.16 12.16
C ASN A 135 -12.11 -10.44 12.34
N GLU A 136 -10.83 -10.43 11.93
CA GLU A 136 -9.88 -11.54 12.15
C GLU A 136 -9.21 -11.48 13.54
N GLY A 137 -9.71 -10.64 14.43
CA GLY A 137 -9.27 -10.60 15.82
C GLY A 137 -8.10 -9.66 16.12
N ALA A 138 -7.72 -8.80 15.18
CA ALA A 138 -6.71 -7.78 15.45
C ALA A 138 -7.22 -6.76 16.47
N ASP A 139 -6.38 -6.41 17.46
CA ASP A 139 -6.68 -5.36 18.40
C ASP A 139 -6.90 -4.01 17.71
N ILE A 140 -7.98 -3.32 18.08
CA ILE A 140 -8.40 -2.06 17.45
C ILE A 140 -7.34 -0.95 17.58
N ASN A 141 -6.57 -0.92 18.68
CA ASN A 141 -5.52 0.08 18.87
C ASN A 141 -4.33 -0.20 17.94
N SER A 142 -3.96 -1.48 17.78
CA SER A 142 -2.94 -1.90 16.81
C SER A 142 -3.34 -1.54 15.37
N VAL A 143 -4.61 -1.71 15.00
CA VAL A 143 -5.12 -1.32 13.68
C VAL A 143 -5.12 0.21 13.50
N LYS A 144 -5.52 0.98 14.52
CA LYS A 144 -5.46 2.45 14.52
C LYS A 144 -4.03 2.94 14.34
N GLU A 145 -3.07 2.34 15.03
CA GLU A 145 -1.66 2.67 14.95
C GLU A 145 -1.10 2.39 13.55
N LEU A 146 -1.35 1.20 13.00
CA LEU A 146 -0.98 0.80 11.65
C LEU A 146 -1.51 1.78 10.59
N LEU A 147 -2.72 2.27 10.80
CA LEU A 147 -3.36 3.23 9.91
C LEU A 147 -2.90 4.68 10.15
N GLY A 148 -2.19 4.98 11.23
CA GLY A 148 -1.76 6.33 11.57
C GLY A 148 -2.94 7.25 11.92
N HIS A 149 -3.88 6.78 12.74
CA HIS A 149 -4.92 7.60 13.35
C HIS A 149 -4.32 8.34 14.55
N SER A 150 -4.29 9.66 14.49
CA SER A 150 -3.68 10.55 15.47
C SER A 150 -4.60 10.85 16.67
N SER A 151 -4.98 9.86 17.46
CA SER A 151 -5.45 10.12 18.81
C SER A 151 -4.69 9.20 19.76
N LEU A 152 -3.75 9.74 20.36
CA LEU A 152 -3.01 9.50 21.58
C LEU A 152 -1.54 9.86 21.37
N SER A 153 -1.11 10.72 22.24
CA SER A 153 0.19 11.33 22.44
C SER A 153 1.40 10.46 22.08
N ALA A 154 2.43 11.19 21.66
CA ALA A 154 3.84 10.88 21.74
C ALA A 154 4.39 9.90 20.70
N THR A 155 5.50 10.31 20.17
CA THR A 155 6.62 9.55 19.62
C THR A 155 6.81 8.23 20.39
N GLN A 156 5.96 7.23 20.17
CA GLN A 156 6.30 5.89 20.58
C GLN A 156 7.35 5.40 19.58
N VAL A 157 8.59 5.39 20.04
CA VAL A 157 9.65 4.58 19.47
C VAL A 157 9.07 3.17 19.36
N TYR A 158 8.87 2.70 18.14
CA TYR A 158 8.46 1.32 17.88
C TYR A 158 9.46 0.40 18.60
N SER A 159 9.05 -0.15 19.73
CA SER A 159 9.85 -1.18 20.38
C SER A 159 9.87 -2.42 19.48
N HIS A 160 10.94 -3.18 19.50
CA HIS A 160 11.07 -4.45 18.75
C HIS A 160 9.84 -5.35 18.97
N THR A 161 9.32 -5.36 20.19
CA THR A 161 8.15 -6.12 20.62
C THR A 161 6.83 -5.65 19.96
N SER A 162 6.66 -4.34 19.74
CA SER A 162 5.45 -3.83 19.07
C SER A 162 5.45 -4.18 17.58
N MET A 163 6.61 -4.18 16.93
CA MET A 163 6.74 -4.56 15.52
C MET A 163 6.53 -6.06 15.30
N GLU A 164 7.01 -6.90 16.19
CA GLU A 164 6.77 -8.35 16.12
C GLU A 164 5.28 -8.65 16.31
N ARG A 165 4.63 -8.02 17.25
CA ARG A 165 3.19 -8.16 17.50
C ARG A 165 2.37 -7.67 16.31
N ILE A 166 2.72 -6.54 15.69
CA ILE A 166 2.07 -6.04 14.46
C ILE A 166 2.28 -7.02 13.30
N LYS A 167 3.48 -7.56 13.13
CA LYS A 167 3.77 -8.58 12.10
C LYS A 167 2.95 -9.86 12.32
N GLU A 168 2.84 -10.30 13.56
CA GLU A 168 2.08 -11.50 13.93
C GLU A 168 0.58 -11.31 13.69
N VAL A 169 0.00 -10.20 14.17
CA VAL A 169 -1.39 -9.83 13.90
C VAL A 169 -1.64 -9.73 12.40
N PHE A 170 -0.75 -9.09 11.67
CA PHE A 170 -0.86 -8.91 10.23
C PHE A 170 -0.80 -10.24 9.47
N LYS A 171 0.10 -11.13 9.87
CA LYS A 171 0.27 -12.46 9.29
C LYS A 171 -0.92 -13.37 9.57
N ASN A 172 -1.49 -13.26 10.76
CA ASN A 172 -2.62 -14.12 11.20
C ASN A 172 -3.97 -13.60 10.72
N SER A 173 -4.11 -12.28 10.58
CA SER A 173 -5.40 -11.61 10.34
C SER A 173 -5.58 -11.09 8.90
N HIS A 174 -4.56 -11.12 8.04
CA HIS A 174 -4.73 -10.69 6.66
C HIS A 174 -5.18 -11.85 5.76
N PRO A 175 -6.27 -11.71 4.95
CA PRO A 175 -6.89 -12.81 4.17
C PRO A 175 -5.95 -13.49 3.20
N ARG A 176 -4.86 -12.82 2.83
CA ARG A 176 -3.87 -13.33 1.88
C ARG A 176 -2.47 -13.46 2.48
N ALA A 177 -2.37 -13.55 3.79
CA ALA A 177 -1.11 -13.85 4.47
C ALA A 177 -0.80 -15.36 4.50
N LYS A 178 -1.83 -16.18 4.19
CA LYS A 178 -1.72 -17.65 4.05
C LYS A 178 -1.38 -18.04 2.63
#